data_780f6940dbbade797daac1fbc0750fe2
#
_entry.id   780f6940dbbade797daac1fbc0750fe2
#
_cell.length_a   1.000
_cell.length_b   1.000
_cell.length_c   1.000
_cell.angle_alpha   90.00
_cell.angle_beta   90.00
_cell.angle_gamma   90.00
#
_symmetry.space_group_name_H-M   'P 1'
#
loop_
_entity.id
_entity.type
_entity.pdbx_description
1 polymer ?
#
loop_
_entity_poly.entity_id
_entity_poly.type
_entity_poly.pdbx_seq_one_letter_code
_entity_poly.pdbx_strand_id
1 'polypeptide(L)'
;MIGLVMAGGKGTRMQSEKEKLLLEYKKPLVLHVVDALKNSNCFEKIVAVTSPNSPQTQKTLTKNNVEIIETLGNNLVTDLNHVLKKLNDFVFVTSGDLPLLDGNIVKQIVANSNPKKTWTSVVTTKSFQLSLNLEPECLISLNEKEHVHTGISVVNATEIKNFDSV
;
A
#
# COMPACT_ATOMS: atom_id res chain seq x y z
N MET A 1 1.51 4.70 -15.10
CA MET A 1 1.34 4.65 -13.60
C MET A 1 1.75 3.27 -13.08
N ILE A 2 2.36 3.20 -11.92
CA ILE A 2 2.85 1.97 -11.28
C ILE A 2 1.97 1.64 -10.07
N GLY A 3 1.56 0.37 -9.93
CA GLY A 3 0.93 -0.15 -8.70
C GLY A 3 2.00 -0.66 -7.74
N LEU A 4 2.07 -0.15 -6.51
CA LEU A 4 3.07 -0.50 -5.51
C LEU A 4 2.41 -1.10 -4.27
N VAL A 5 2.73 -2.36 -3.97
CA VAL A 5 2.23 -3.08 -2.79
C VAL A 5 3.30 -3.12 -1.70
N MET A 6 3.02 -2.52 -0.54
CA MET A 6 3.92 -2.58 0.62
C MET A 6 3.74 -3.93 1.34
N ALA A 7 4.74 -4.79 1.26
CA ALA A 7 4.68 -6.17 1.73
C ALA A 7 5.89 -6.60 2.60
N GLY A 8 6.70 -5.64 3.07
CA GLY A 8 7.93 -5.89 3.83
C GLY A 8 7.81 -5.78 5.35
N GLY A 9 6.59 -5.66 5.89
CA GLY A 9 6.38 -5.42 7.32
C GLY A 9 6.66 -6.64 8.22
N LYS A 10 7.14 -6.39 9.44
CA LYS A 10 7.48 -7.44 10.44
C LYS A 10 6.27 -8.21 10.99
N GLY A 11 5.05 -7.69 10.85
CA GLY A 11 3.85 -8.33 11.40
C GLY A 11 3.83 -8.52 12.93
N THR A 12 4.62 -7.74 13.68
CA THR A 12 4.92 -7.94 15.11
C THR A 12 3.72 -7.93 16.06
N ARG A 13 2.59 -7.35 15.61
CA ARG A 13 1.35 -7.31 16.40
C ARG A 13 0.62 -8.66 16.44
N MET A 14 0.93 -9.55 15.51
CA MET A 14 0.36 -10.89 15.48
C MET A 14 1.40 -11.88 16.02
N GLN A 15 1.09 -12.53 17.11
CA GLN A 15 1.88 -13.64 17.67
C GLN A 15 1.66 -14.92 16.84
N SER A 16 1.94 -14.86 15.53
CA SER A 16 1.74 -15.95 14.58
C SER A 16 3.07 -16.35 13.96
N GLU A 17 3.29 -17.65 13.81
CA GLU A 17 4.44 -18.19 13.07
C GLU A 17 4.35 -17.91 11.55
N LYS A 18 3.14 -17.62 11.04
CA LYS A 18 2.92 -17.25 9.64
C LYS A 18 3.04 -15.75 9.44
N GLU A 19 3.67 -15.35 8.36
CA GLU A 19 3.68 -13.96 7.92
C GLU A 19 2.24 -13.47 7.68
N LYS A 20 1.88 -12.30 8.24
CA LYS A 20 0.51 -11.75 8.20
C LYS A 20 -0.10 -11.75 6.80
N LEU A 21 0.69 -11.41 5.79
CA LEU A 21 0.23 -11.30 4.40
C LEU A 21 -0.05 -12.63 3.71
N LEU A 22 0.38 -13.74 4.35
CA LEU A 22 0.11 -15.11 3.91
C LEU A 22 -1.06 -15.76 4.65
N LEU A 23 -1.71 -15.06 5.56
CA LEU A 23 -2.97 -15.53 6.13
C LEU A 23 -3.99 -15.70 5.00
N GLU A 24 -4.74 -16.79 5.06
CA GLU A 24 -5.65 -17.17 3.99
C GLU A 24 -7.09 -16.70 4.26
N TYR A 25 -7.60 -15.92 3.32
CA TYR A 25 -9.02 -15.71 3.12
C TYR A 25 -9.32 -16.08 1.66
N LYS A 26 -9.70 -17.33 1.38
CA LYS A 26 -9.77 -17.97 0.04
C LYS A 26 -8.40 -18.10 -0.66
N LYS A 27 -7.50 -17.18 -0.46
CA LYS A 27 -6.10 -17.14 -0.91
C LYS A 27 -5.31 -16.21 0.01
N PRO A 28 -3.96 -16.17 -0.04
CA PRO A 28 -3.15 -15.24 0.73
C PRO A 28 -3.59 -13.78 0.58
N LEU A 29 -3.64 -13.04 1.71
CA LEU A 29 -4.14 -11.65 1.75
C LEU A 29 -3.47 -10.77 0.70
N VAL A 30 -2.16 -10.86 0.55
CA VAL A 30 -1.40 -10.06 -0.42
C VAL A 30 -1.84 -10.29 -1.87
N LEU A 31 -2.31 -11.51 -2.21
CA LEU A 31 -2.76 -11.82 -3.56
C LEU A 31 -4.13 -11.21 -3.88
N HIS A 32 -4.98 -10.93 -2.87
CA HIS A 32 -6.20 -10.16 -3.10
C HIS A 32 -5.87 -8.75 -3.57
N VAL A 33 -4.89 -8.11 -2.93
CA VAL A 33 -4.44 -6.76 -3.29
C VAL A 33 -3.82 -6.74 -4.68
N VAL A 34 -2.94 -7.69 -4.98
CA VAL A 34 -2.33 -7.82 -6.32
C VAL A 34 -3.40 -7.98 -7.41
N ASP A 35 -4.40 -8.84 -7.17
CA ASP A 35 -5.48 -9.07 -8.14
C ASP A 35 -6.38 -7.83 -8.28
N ALA A 36 -6.65 -7.09 -7.20
CA ALA A 36 -7.37 -5.83 -7.28
C ALA A 36 -6.64 -4.82 -8.18
N LEU A 37 -5.32 -4.71 -8.03
CA LEU A 37 -4.51 -3.85 -8.90
C LEU A 37 -4.53 -4.34 -10.35
N LYS A 38 -4.34 -5.64 -10.61
CA LYS A 38 -4.41 -6.22 -11.96
C LYS A 38 -5.77 -5.96 -12.61
N ASN A 39 -6.86 -6.26 -11.91
CA ASN A 39 -8.23 -6.13 -12.41
C ASN A 39 -8.67 -4.67 -12.63
N SER A 40 -7.98 -3.71 -12.00
CA SER A 40 -8.25 -2.30 -12.25
C SER A 40 -7.83 -1.86 -13.65
N ASN A 41 -6.86 -2.53 -14.28
CA ASN A 41 -6.25 -2.13 -15.56
C ASN A 41 -5.71 -0.68 -15.56
N CYS A 42 -5.34 -0.14 -14.39
CA CYS A 42 -4.82 1.23 -14.26
C CYS A 42 -3.29 1.31 -14.35
N PHE A 43 -2.60 0.18 -14.28
CA PHE A 43 -1.15 0.12 -14.09
C PHE A 43 -0.44 -0.57 -15.24
N GLU A 44 0.68 0.00 -15.68
CA GLU A 44 1.60 -0.61 -16.66
C GLU A 44 2.35 -1.79 -16.05
N LYS A 45 2.67 -1.66 -14.75
CA LYS A 45 3.29 -2.73 -13.96
C LYS A 45 2.86 -2.67 -12.51
N ILE A 46 2.95 -3.81 -11.85
CA ILE A 46 2.70 -3.96 -10.41
C ILE A 46 3.98 -4.45 -9.76
N VAL A 47 4.40 -3.73 -8.73
CA VAL A 47 5.63 -4.00 -7.98
C VAL A 47 5.28 -4.21 -6.52
N ALA A 48 5.92 -5.15 -5.86
CA ALA A 48 5.78 -5.34 -4.43
C ALA A 48 7.11 -5.00 -3.71
N VAL A 49 7.01 -4.28 -2.61
CA VAL A 49 8.14 -4.00 -1.73
C VAL A 49 8.17 -5.05 -0.65
N THR A 50 9.27 -5.80 -0.60
CA THR A 50 9.50 -6.83 0.42
C THR A 50 10.78 -6.51 1.22
N SER A 51 11.02 -7.27 2.28
CA SER A 51 12.21 -7.15 3.10
C SER A 51 12.62 -8.50 3.66
N PRO A 52 13.79 -8.62 4.33
CA PRO A 52 14.17 -9.82 5.05
C PRO A 52 13.17 -10.27 6.12
N ASN A 53 12.24 -9.40 6.52
CA ASN A 53 11.18 -9.72 7.48
C ASN A 53 10.01 -10.53 6.87
N SER A 54 9.94 -10.66 5.54
CA SER A 54 8.81 -11.28 4.82
C SER A 54 9.25 -12.21 3.69
N PRO A 55 10.16 -13.19 3.93
CA PRO A 55 10.75 -14.03 2.88
C PRO A 55 9.74 -14.95 2.19
N GLN A 56 8.73 -15.45 2.92
CA GLN A 56 7.71 -16.32 2.34
C GLN A 56 6.71 -15.52 1.51
N THR A 57 6.37 -14.30 1.94
CA THR A 57 5.56 -13.36 1.14
C THR A 57 6.26 -13.02 -0.17
N GLN A 58 7.57 -12.72 -0.13
CA GLN A 58 8.38 -12.48 -1.33
C GLN A 58 8.32 -13.69 -2.28
N LYS A 59 8.55 -14.90 -1.78
CA LYS A 59 8.48 -16.13 -2.57
C LYS A 59 7.10 -16.33 -3.21
N THR A 60 6.04 -16.04 -2.47
CA THR A 60 4.65 -16.14 -2.95
C THR A 60 4.39 -15.15 -4.08
N LEU A 61 4.80 -13.88 -3.91
CA LEU A 61 4.64 -12.83 -4.92
C LEU A 61 5.43 -13.15 -6.20
N THR A 62 6.67 -13.59 -6.07
CA THR A 62 7.52 -14.01 -7.21
C THR A 62 6.87 -15.14 -8.01
N LYS A 63 6.31 -16.17 -7.33
CA LYS A 63 5.57 -17.27 -7.98
C LYS A 63 4.33 -16.79 -8.75
N ASN A 64 3.75 -15.64 -8.37
CA ASN A 64 2.60 -15.03 -9.03
C ASN A 64 3.01 -13.94 -10.04
N ASN A 65 4.28 -13.95 -10.48
CA ASN A 65 4.83 -13.02 -11.48
C ASN A 65 4.69 -11.53 -11.07
N VAL A 66 4.87 -11.22 -9.80
CA VAL A 66 4.94 -9.84 -9.30
C VAL A 66 6.41 -9.41 -9.23
N GLU A 67 6.74 -8.27 -9.80
CA GLU A 67 8.07 -7.66 -9.69
C GLU A 67 8.36 -7.30 -8.24
N ILE A 68 9.56 -7.59 -7.75
CA ILE A 68 9.95 -7.33 -6.35
C ILE A 68 11.01 -6.25 -6.29
N ILE A 69 10.82 -5.30 -5.36
CA ILE A 69 11.87 -4.38 -4.89
C ILE A 69 12.14 -4.73 -3.43
N GLU A 70 13.37 -5.12 -3.14
CA GLU A 70 13.78 -5.48 -1.79
C GLU A 70 14.30 -4.25 -1.05
N THR A 71 13.90 -4.09 0.23
CA THR A 71 14.32 -3.02 1.13
C THR A 71 14.89 -3.61 2.42
N LEU A 72 15.43 -2.76 3.30
CA LEU A 72 16.01 -3.21 4.57
C LEU A 72 14.96 -3.64 5.60
N GLY A 73 13.71 -3.21 5.45
CA GLY A 73 12.63 -3.53 6.40
C GLY A 73 12.77 -2.82 7.76
N ASN A 74 13.45 -1.69 7.79
CA ASN A 74 13.66 -0.91 9.00
C ASN A 74 12.37 -0.27 9.49
N ASN A 75 11.72 0.50 8.62
CA ASN A 75 10.40 1.06 8.83
C ASN A 75 9.73 1.41 7.49
N LEU A 76 8.40 1.52 7.53
CA LEU A 76 7.57 1.76 6.35
C LEU A 76 7.96 3.03 5.58
N VAL A 77 8.23 4.13 6.29
CA VAL A 77 8.50 5.45 5.67
C VAL A 77 9.83 5.42 4.93
N THR A 78 10.88 4.90 5.58
CA THR A 78 12.21 4.80 4.97
C THR A 78 12.20 3.87 3.76
N ASP A 79 11.53 2.72 3.86
CA ASP A 79 11.43 1.75 2.78
C ASP A 79 10.64 2.33 1.60
N LEU A 80 9.51 2.98 1.86
CA LEU A 80 8.70 3.63 0.83
C LEU A 80 9.49 4.75 0.12
N ASN A 81 10.15 5.64 0.87
CA ASN A 81 10.96 6.72 0.31
C ASN A 81 12.10 6.17 -0.56
N HIS A 82 12.77 5.10 -0.11
CA HIS A 82 13.83 4.46 -0.88
C HIS A 82 13.32 3.93 -2.23
N VAL A 83 12.12 3.37 -2.26
CA VAL A 83 11.50 2.85 -3.49
C VAL A 83 11.02 3.99 -4.39
N LEU A 84 10.32 4.99 -3.83
CA LEU A 84 9.80 6.12 -4.61
C LEU A 84 10.92 6.89 -5.32
N LYS A 85 12.09 7.06 -4.68
CA LYS A 85 13.27 7.69 -5.31
C LYS A 85 13.79 6.96 -6.55
N LYS A 86 13.50 5.66 -6.70
CA LYS A 86 13.89 4.85 -7.86
C LYS A 86 12.86 4.85 -8.99
N LEU A 87 11.64 5.30 -8.72
CA LEU A 87 10.55 5.34 -9.68
C LEU A 87 10.45 6.73 -10.33
N ASN A 88 9.99 6.77 -11.59
CA ASN A 88 9.85 7.99 -12.40
C ASN A 88 8.44 8.10 -12.98
N ASP A 89 7.40 7.90 -12.15
CA ASP A 89 6.03 7.88 -12.60
C ASP A 89 5.09 8.20 -11.42
N PHE A 90 3.80 8.33 -11.72
CA PHE A 90 2.77 8.23 -10.69
C PHE A 90 2.72 6.83 -10.12
N VAL A 91 2.66 6.72 -8.80
CA VAL A 91 2.67 5.47 -8.05
C VAL A 91 1.43 5.39 -7.19
N PHE A 92 0.62 4.37 -7.41
CA PHE A 92 -0.46 3.98 -6.50
C PHE A 92 0.14 3.10 -5.42
N VAL A 93 0.29 3.61 -4.22
CA VAL A 93 0.85 2.89 -3.06
C VAL A 93 -0.31 2.27 -2.28
N THR A 94 -0.20 1.01 -1.91
CA THR A 94 -1.17 0.33 -1.04
C THR A 94 -0.50 -0.62 -0.07
N SER A 95 -1.11 -0.80 1.10
CA SER A 95 -0.74 -1.88 2.02
C SER A 95 -1.14 -3.24 1.43
N GLY A 96 -0.34 -4.27 1.69
CA GLY A 96 -0.59 -5.65 1.23
C GLY A 96 -1.69 -6.40 2.01
N ASP A 97 -2.27 -5.80 3.05
CA ASP A 97 -3.25 -6.42 3.96
C ASP A 97 -4.67 -5.87 3.81
N LEU A 98 -5.06 -5.45 2.63
CA LEU A 98 -6.39 -4.94 2.30
C LEU A 98 -7.18 -5.94 1.43
N PRO A 99 -7.63 -7.08 1.98
CA PRO A 99 -8.22 -8.18 1.20
C PRO A 99 -9.56 -7.85 0.55
N LEU A 100 -10.23 -6.78 0.97
CA LEU A 100 -11.49 -6.31 0.40
C LEU A 100 -11.31 -5.21 -0.66
N LEU A 101 -10.08 -4.79 -0.92
CA LEU A 101 -9.79 -3.90 -2.04
C LEU A 101 -10.14 -4.60 -3.35
N ASP A 102 -10.87 -3.95 -4.23
CA ASP A 102 -11.21 -4.46 -5.55
C ASP A 102 -10.80 -3.51 -6.68
N GLY A 103 -10.85 -4.00 -7.93
CA GLY A 103 -10.42 -3.23 -9.09
C GLY A 103 -11.27 -1.98 -9.36
N ASN A 104 -12.56 -1.95 -8.96
CA ASN A 104 -13.42 -0.79 -9.14
C ASN A 104 -13.07 0.31 -8.15
N ILE A 105 -12.81 -0.06 -6.89
CA ILE A 105 -12.33 0.88 -5.86
C ILE A 105 -11.01 1.50 -6.32
N VAL A 106 -10.07 0.69 -6.80
CA VAL A 106 -8.79 1.18 -7.34
C VAL A 106 -9.00 2.17 -8.48
N LYS A 107 -9.86 1.85 -9.46
CA LYS A 107 -10.22 2.77 -10.56
C LYS A 107 -10.78 4.09 -10.06
N GLN A 108 -11.69 4.06 -9.09
CA GLN A 108 -12.29 5.26 -8.51
C GLN A 108 -11.24 6.13 -7.81
N ILE A 109 -10.33 5.53 -7.05
CA ILE A 109 -9.25 6.26 -6.37
C ILE A 109 -8.33 6.94 -7.41
N VAL A 110 -7.90 6.20 -8.44
CA VAL A 110 -7.06 6.74 -9.51
C VAL A 110 -7.76 7.88 -10.25
N ALA A 111 -9.03 7.71 -10.62
CA ALA A 111 -9.81 8.73 -11.33
C ALA A 111 -10.04 10.01 -10.51
N ASN A 112 -10.11 9.90 -9.17
CA ASN A 112 -10.30 11.04 -8.27
C ASN A 112 -8.97 11.61 -7.74
N SER A 113 -7.83 11.01 -8.06
CA SER A 113 -6.53 11.56 -7.69
C SER A 113 -6.22 12.84 -8.48
N ASN A 114 -5.61 13.82 -7.80
CA ASN A 114 -5.26 15.09 -8.46
C ASN A 114 -3.83 15.00 -9.03
N PRO A 115 -3.64 15.00 -10.36
CA PRO A 115 -2.33 14.88 -10.99
C PRO A 115 -1.40 16.09 -10.74
N LYS A 116 -1.96 17.21 -10.22
CA LYS A 116 -1.18 18.40 -9.85
C LYS A 116 -0.64 18.33 -8.43
N LYS A 117 -0.95 17.28 -7.69
CA LYS A 117 -0.48 17.10 -6.30
C LYS A 117 0.61 16.04 -6.26
N THR A 118 1.68 16.33 -5.54
CA THR A 118 2.78 15.39 -5.31
C THR A 118 2.31 14.16 -4.53
N TRP A 119 1.37 14.35 -3.59
CA TRP A 119 0.85 13.28 -2.74
C TRP A 119 -0.65 13.45 -2.49
N THR A 120 -1.41 12.40 -2.75
CA THR A 120 -2.85 12.31 -2.44
C THR A 120 -3.09 11.08 -1.58
N SER A 121 -3.52 11.26 -0.33
CA SER A 121 -3.85 10.15 0.58
C SER A 121 -5.33 9.84 0.57
N VAL A 122 -5.67 8.55 0.66
CA VAL A 122 -7.04 8.09 0.86
C VAL A 122 -7.29 7.94 2.35
N VAL A 123 -8.35 8.59 2.84
CA VAL A 123 -8.72 8.57 4.24
C VAL A 123 -10.18 8.16 4.43
N THR A 124 -10.51 7.60 5.58
CA THR A 124 -11.89 7.38 6.03
C THR A 124 -12.20 8.28 7.22
N THR A 125 -13.48 8.53 7.51
CA THR A 125 -13.83 9.23 8.73
C THR A 125 -13.67 8.33 9.95
N LYS A 126 -13.29 8.91 11.09
CA LYS A 126 -13.23 8.19 12.37
C LYS A 126 -14.58 7.53 12.71
N SER A 127 -15.69 8.24 12.47
CA SER A 127 -17.04 7.74 12.74
C SER A 127 -17.34 6.48 11.92
N PHE A 128 -16.87 6.41 10.67
CA PHE A 128 -17.04 5.20 9.84
C PHE A 128 -16.27 4.02 10.44
N GLN A 129 -15.02 4.19 10.87
CA GLN A 129 -14.27 3.09 11.50
C GLN A 129 -14.91 2.60 12.81
N LEU A 130 -15.37 3.54 13.65
CA LEU A 130 -16.09 3.19 14.88
C LEU A 130 -17.39 2.42 14.61
N SER A 131 -18.10 2.74 13.52
CA SER A 131 -19.30 1.98 13.11
C SER A 131 -19.01 0.53 12.72
N LEU A 132 -17.76 0.23 12.37
CA LEU A 132 -17.27 -1.12 12.08
C LEU A 132 -16.61 -1.80 13.30
N ASN A 133 -16.74 -1.22 14.50
CA ASN A 133 -16.06 -1.66 15.73
C ASN A 133 -14.52 -1.74 15.59
N LEU A 134 -13.94 -0.85 14.77
CA LEU A 134 -12.50 -0.73 14.62
C LEU A 134 -12.00 0.44 15.48
N GLU A 135 -10.91 0.23 16.20
CA GLU A 135 -10.21 1.30 16.92
C GLU A 135 -9.33 2.08 15.94
N PRO A 136 -9.58 3.39 15.75
CA PRO A 136 -8.80 4.19 14.82
C PRO A 136 -7.37 4.42 15.33
N GLU A 137 -6.39 4.01 14.52
CA GLU A 137 -4.98 4.38 14.74
C GLU A 137 -4.64 5.60 13.85
N CYS A 138 -3.70 6.45 14.30
CA CYS A 138 -3.17 7.58 13.51
C CYS A 138 -4.25 8.53 12.97
N LEU A 139 -4.88 9.28 13.88
CA LEU A 139 -5.89 10.29 13.54
C LEU A 139 -5.27 11.49 12.84
N ILE A 140 -5.93 11.95 11.77
CA ILE A 140 -5.60 13.16 11.01
C ILE A 140 -6.78 14.12 11.11
N SER A 141 -6.54 15.35 11.54
CA SER A 141 -7.56 16.38 11.57
C SER A 141 -7.61 17.12 10.22
N LEU A 142 -8.77 17.05 9.55
CA LEU A 142 -9.03 17.77 8.30
C LEU A 142 -10.40 18.44 8.40
N ASN A 143 -10.45 19.77 8.21
CA ASN A 143 -11.70 20.55 8.27
C ASN A 143 -12.53 20.24 9.54
N GLU A 144 -11.89 20.30 10.71
CA GLU A 144 -12.50 20.05 12.02
C GLU A 144 -13.06 18.62 12.22
N LYS A 145 -12.77 17.69 11.31
CA LYS A 145 -13.17 16.28 11.39
C LYS A 145 -11.96 15.38 11.50
N GLU A 146 -12.08 14.35 12.32
CA GLU A 146 -11.04 13.34 12.46
C GLU A 146 -11.19 12.26 11.38
N HIS A 147 -10.08 11.97 10.73
CA HIS A 147 -9.94 10.97 9.68
C HIS A 147 -8.84 9.99 10.02
N VAL A 148 -8.86 8.83 9.37
CA VAL A 148 -7.87 7.76 9.51
C VAL A 148 -7.32 7.41 8.14
N HIS A 149 -6.02 7.27 8.05
CA HIS A 149 -5.35 6.86 6.82
C HIS A 149 -5.66 5.39 6.49
N THR A 150 -6.00 5.10 5.24
CA THR A 150 -6.38 3.75 4.80
C THR A 150 -5.20 2.86 4.40
N GLY A 151 -3.98 3.39 4.38
CA GLY A 151 -2.83 2.70 3.80
C GLY A 151 -2.76 2.82 2.27
N ILE A 152 -3.58 3.69 1.65
CA ILE A 152 -3.59 3.92 0.20
C ILE A 152 -3.23 5.38 -0.10
N SER A 153 -2.34 5.58 -1.07
CA SER A 153 -1.96 6.91 -1.58
C SER A 153 -1.65 6.86 -3.07
N VAL A 154 -1.82 7.99 -3.75
CA VAL A 154 -1.31 8.22 -5.11
C VAL A 154 -0.22 9.28 -5.02
N VAL A 155 0.96 8.97 -5.54
CA VAL A 155 2.17 9.74 -5.35
C VAL A 155 2.84 10.03 -6.69
N ASN A 156 3.20 11.28 -6.96
CA ASN A 156 4.06 11.63 -8.09
C ASN A 156 5.53 11.45 -7.68
N ALA A 157 6.11 10.30 -7.99
CA ALA A 157 7.48 9.96 -7.59
C ALA A 157 8.54 10.83 -8.31
N THR A 158 8.20 11.44 -9.44
CA THR A 158 9.13 12.35 -10.13
C THR A 158 9.42 13.63 -9.33
N GLU A 159 8.43 14.10 -8.57
CA GLU A 159 8.57 15.28 -7.73
C GLU A 159 9.25 14.98 -6.39
N ILE A 160 9.10 13.78 -5.85
CA ILE A 160 9.70 13.38 -4.55
C ILE A 160 11.24 13.43 -4.58
N LYS A 161 11.85 13.21 -5.75
CA LYS A 161 13.32 13.28 -5.90
C LYS A 161 13.91 14.65 -5.57
N ASN A 162 13.09 15.70 -5.66
CA ASN A 162 13.49 17.08 -5.40
C ASN A 162 13.38 17.48 -3.92
N PHE A 163 12.79 16.62 -3.08
CA PHE A 163 12.71 16.85 -1.65
C PHE A 163 13.80 16.04 -0.94
N ASP A 164 14.88 16.68 -0.58
CA ASP A 164 15.86 16.15 0.35
C ASP A 164 15.22 16.08 1.73
N SER A 165 14.70 14.94 2.07
CA SER A 165 14.07 14.58 3.34
C SER A 165 12.66 15.19 3.61
N VAL A 166 11.68 14.36 3.61
CA VAL A 166 10.52 14.52 4.50
C VAL A 166 10.68 13.58 5.67
#